data_f154bcc41c905b355ebc0c1128f5c8f8
#
_entry.id   f154bcc41c905b355ebc0c1128f5c8f8
#
_cell.length_a   1.000
_cell.length_b   1.000
_cell.length_c   1.000
_cell.angle_alpha   90.00
_cell.angle_beta   90.00
_cell.angle_gamma   90.00
#
_symmetry.space_group_name_H-M   'P 1'
#
loop_
_entity.id
_entity.type
_entity.pdbx_description
1 polymer ?
#
loop_
_entity_poly.entity_id
_entity_poly.type
_entity_poly.pdbx_seq_one_letter_code
_entity_poly.pdbx_strand_id
1 'polypeptide(L)'
;MRIAEADALMRVVAGWAKRREDIRAMALVGSWARGHPSRASDLDLLLLSERPVEYRRRRRWLREIDFRAAGFRPRSSRGTAYGAVWSLHLHLHPSADVELTFAGRPWANTTPIDAGTRSVVKDGFRIMFDRDGVMARLVEAMTTEEVATGRVSTDE
;
A
#
# COMPACT_ATOMS: atom_id res chain seq x y z
N MET A 1 -0.17 -8.45 -15.81
CA MET A 1 -1.46 -7.74 -15.52
C MET A 1 -1.55 -6.49 -16.39
N ARG A 2 -2.69 -6.30 -17.04
CA ARG A 2 -2.95 -5.12 -17.87
C ARG A 2 -3.32 -3.92 -16.99
N ILE A 3 -3.13 -2.72 -17.53
CA ILE A 3 -3.46 -1.46 -16.81
C ILE A 3 -4.93 -1.43 -16.37
N ALA A 4 -5.85 -1.81 -17.27
CA ALA A 4 -7.28 -1.86 -16.95
C ALA A 4 -7.62 -2.84 -15.82
N GLU A 5 -6.91 -3.98 -15.77
CA GLU A 5 -7.06 -4.96 -14.71
C GLU A 5 -6.55 -4.43 -13.36
N ALA A 6 -5.39 -3.78 -13.36
CA ALA A 6 -4.85 -3.14 -12.17
C ALA A 6 -5.78 -2.04 -11.65
N ASP A 7 -6.29 -1.20 -12.54
CA ASP A 7 -7.24 -0.14 -12.17
C ASP A 7 -8.52 -0.70 -11.55
N ALA A 8 -9.06 -1.77 -12.13
CA ALA A 8 -10.27 -2.42 -11.60
C ALA A 8 -10.02 -3.03 -10.22
N LEU A 9 -8.88 -3.69 -10.02
CA LEU A 9 -8.49 -4.26 -8.73
C LEU A 9 -8.30 -3.17 -7.68
N MET A 10 -7.62 -2.08 -8.03
CA MET A 10 -7.44 -0.94 -7.11
C MET A 10 -8.77 -0.35 -6.66
N ARG A 11 -9.73 -0.18 -7.58
CA ARG A 11 -11.05 0.33 -7.25
C ARG A 11 -11.82 -0.58 -6.31
N VAL A 12 -11.77 -1.89 -6.55
CA VAL A 12 -12.45 -2.88 -5.72
C VAL A 12 -11.87 -2.89 -4.30
N VAL A 13 -10.55 -2.91 -4.17
CA VAL A 13 -9.90 -2.89 -2.86
C VAL A 13 -10.13 -1.56 -2.15
N ALA A 14 -9.99 -0.44 -2.85
CA ALA A 14 -10.24 0.89 -2.27
C ALA A 14 -11.69 1.05 -1.82
N GLY A 15 -12.65 0.57 -2.59
CA GLY A 15 -14.06 0.59 -2.22
C GLY A 15 -14.34 -0.17 -0.93
N TRP A 16 -13.77 -1.36 -0.81
CA TRP A 16 -13.85 -2.14 0.42
C TRP A 16 -13.18 -1.42 1.59
N ALA A 17 -11.95 -0.94 1.40
CA ALA A 17 -11.19 -0.26 2.45
C ALA A 17 -11.90 0.99 2.99
N LYS A 18 -12.54 1.76 2.12
CA LYS A 18 -13.30 2.95 2.49
C LYS A 18 -14.54 2.63 3.34
N ARG A 19 -15.10 1.43 3.22
CA ARG A 19 -16.23 0.99 4.05
C ARG A 19 -15.80 0.56 5.45
N ARG A 20 -14.52 0.37 5.69
CA ARG A 20 -13.98 0.00 7.00
C ARG A 20 -13.44 1.23 7.71
N GLU A 21 -14.04 1.57 8.85
CA GLU A 21 -13.66 2.76 9.62
C GLU A 21 -12.24 2.69 10.17
N ASP A 22 -11.77 1.48 10.49
CA ASP A 22 -10.42 1.27 11.03
C ASP A 22 -9.33 1.47 9.98
N ILE A 23 -9.64 1.35 8.69
CA ILE A 23 -8.68 1.63 7.61
C ILE A 23 -8.69 3.13 7.32
N ARG A 24 -7.59 3.79 7.69
CA ARG A 24 -7.52 5.26 7.65
C ARG A 24 -6.86 5.80 6.39
N ALA A 25 -6.07 4.97 5.71
CA ALA A 25 -5.38 5.40 4.50
C ALA A 25 -4.99 4.20 3.64
N MET A 26 -4.84 4.43 2.34
CA MET A 26 -4.40 3.45 1.38
C MET A 26 -3.53 4.10 0.31
N ALA A 27 -2.43 3.44 -0.02
CA ALA A 27 -1.52 3.89 -1.08
C ALA A 27 -1.15 2.74 -2.01
N LEU A 28 -0.95 3.07 -3.27
CA LEU A 28 -0.29 2.21 -4.24
C LEU A 28 1.21 2.37 -4.06
N VAL A 29 1.94 1.27 -3.96
CA VAL A 29 3.40 1.27 -3.80
C VAL A 29 4.05 0.39 -4.86
N GLY A 30 5.38 0.42 -4.93
CA GLY A 30 6.14 -0.43 -5.83
C GLY A 30 6.09 -0.02 -7.30
N SER A 31 6.28 -0.99 -8.19
CA SER A 31 6.47 -0.74 -9.62
C SER A 31 5.29 -0.07 -10.30
N TRP A 32 4.07 -0.40 -9.90
CA TRP A 32 2.87 0.26 -10.44
C TRP A 32 2.79 1.73 -10.05
N ALA A 33 3.24 2.08 -8.83
CA ALA A 33 3.29 3.47 -8.38
C ALA A 33 4.35 4.27 -9.14
N ARG A 34 5.46 3.63 -9.53
CA ARG A 34 6.51 4.26 -10.35
C ARG A 34 6.11 4.46 -11.80
N GLY A 35 5.04 3.81 -12.27
CA GLY A 35 4.63 3.86 -13.66
C GLY A 35 5.46 2.94 -14.59
N HIS A 36 6.23 2.01 -14.02
CA HIS A 36 7.09 1.08 -14.76
C HIS A 36 6.83 -0.38 -14.39
N PRO A 37 5.57 -0.86 -14.44
CA PRO A 37 5.28 -2.26 -14.15
C PRO A 37 5.77 -3.16 -15.27
N SER A 38 6.24 -4.36 -14.93
CA SER A 38 6.44 -5.46 -15.87
C SER A 38 5.23 -6.39 -15.84
N ARG A 39 5.19 -7.39 -16.74
CA ARG A 39 4.14 -8.42 -16.74
C ARG A 39 4.11 -9.24 -15.46
N ALA A 40 5.27 -9.37 -14.81
CA ALA A 40 5.43 -10.11 -13.55
C ALA A 40 5.24 -9.23 -12.31
N SER A 41 4.94 -7.93 -12.47
CA SER A 41 4.77 -7.03 -11.34
C SER A 41 3.50 -7.33 -10.57
N ASP A 42 3.64 -7.50 -9.25
CA ASP A 42 2.51 -7.56 -8.33
C ASP A 42 1.89 -6.17 -8.20
N LEU A 43 0.61 -6.13 -7.93
CA LEU A 43 -0.07 -4.91 -7.53
C LEU A 43 0.07 -4.77 -6.01
N ASP A 44 0.88 -3.83 -5.56
CA ASP A 44 1.21 -3.64 -4.15
C ASP A 44 0.40 -2.50 -3.54
N LEU A 45 -0.42 -2.81 -2.55
CA LEU A 45 -1.28 -1.86 -1.85
C LEU A 45 -0.95 -1.84 -0.37
N LEU A 46 -0.70 -0.64 0.16
CA LEU A 46 -0.42 -0.42 1.58
C LEU A 46 -1.64 0.19 2.25
N LEU A 47 -2.08 -0.42 3.35
CA LEU A 47 -3.24 0.03 4.11
C LEU A 47 -2.82 0.35 5.54
N LEU A 48 -3.15 1.56 6.01
CA LEU A 48 -2.98 1.94 7.40
C LEU A 48 -4.27 1.70 8.15
N SER A 49 -4.20 0.90 9.20
CA SER A 49 -5.34 0.54 10.03
C SER A 49 -5.07 0.89 11.49
N GLU A 50 -6.12 1.23 12.22
CA GLU A 50 -6.07 1.38 13.68
C GLU A 50 -5.93 0.03 14.37
N ARG A 51 -6.23 -1.07 13.66
CA ARG A 51 -6.20 -2.44 14.18
C ARG A 51 -5.56 -3.40 13.19
N PRO A 52 -4.30 -3.18 12.79
CA PRO A 52 -3.67 -3.96 11.72
C PRO A 52 -3.53 -5.45 12.06
N VAL A 53 -3.35 -5.78 13.34
CA VAL A 53 -3.18 -7.17 13.79
C VAL A 53 -4.44 -8.02 13.54
N GLU A 54 -5.62 -7.42 13.54
CA GLU A 54 -6.87 -8.15 13.30
C GLU A 54 -6.93 -8.75 11.90
N TYR A 55 -6.35 -8.11 10.90
CA TYR A 55 -6.30 -8.61 9.52
C TYR A 55 -5.45 -9.87 9.40
N ARG A 56 -4.43 -9.98 10.22
CA ARG A 56 -3.58 -11.15 10.29
C ARG A 56 -4.25 -12.31 11.03
N ARG A 57 -4.93 -12.01 12.11
CA ARG A 57 -5.55 -13.02 12.99
C ARG A 57 -6.75 -13.70 12.36
N ARG A 58 -7.59 -12.93 11.69
CA ARG A 58 -8.85 -13.42 11.09
C ARG A 58 -8.98 -12.89 9.68
N ARG A 59 -9.03 -13.78 8.71
CA ARG A 59 -9.05 -13.43 7.29
C ARG A 59 -10.46 -13.37 6.70
N ARG A 60 -11.50 -13.26 7.51
CA ARG A 60 -12.89 -13.12 7.03
C ARG A 60 -13.08 -11.89 6.16
N TRP A 61 -12.34 -10.82 6.43
CA TRP A 61 -12.38 -9.59 5.65
C TRP A 61 -12.08 -9.83 4.17
N LEU A 62 -11.32 -10.86 3.83
CA LEU A 62 -10.98 -11.18 2.46
C LEU A 62 -12.21 -11.49 1.61
N ARG A 63 -13.26 -12.08 2.21
CA ARG A 63 -14.53 -12.36 1.56
C ARG A 63 -15.37 -11.11 1.31
N GLU A 64 -15.10 -10.03 2.00
CA GLU A 64 -15.79 -8.76 1.84
C GLU A 64 -15.34 -8.00 0.58
N ILE A 65 -14.17 -8.37 0.03
CA ILE A 65 -13.62 -7.74 -1.17
C ILE A 65 -14.21 -8.45 -2.40
N ASP A 66 -14.96 -7.69 -3.20
CA ASP A 66 -15.60 -8.23 -4.39
C ASP A 66 -14.63 -8.28 -5.58
N PHE A 67 -13.70 -9.22 -5.57
CA PHE A 67 -12.76 -9.40 -6.68
C PHE A 67 -13.47 -9.76 -8.00
N ARG A 68 -14.66 -10.35 -7.94
CA ARG A 68 -15.43 -10.70 -9.13
C ARG A 68 -15.83 -9.49 -9.93
N ALA A 69 -16.10 -8.35 -9.27
CA ALA A 69 -16.40 -7.10 -9.95
C ALA A 69 -15.22 -6.62 -10.82
N ALA A 70 -14.00 -7.03 -10.49
CA ALA A 70 -12.80 -6.75 -11.29
C ALA A 70 -12.45 -7.89 -12.27
N GLY A 71 -13.26 -8.95 -12.34
CA GLY A 71 -13.02 -10.10 -13.21
C GLY A 71 -12.10 -11.16 -12.61
N PHE A 72 -11.89 -11.16 -11.31
CA PHE A 72 -10.97 -12.06 -10.63
C PHE A 72 -11.62 -12.81 -9.48
N ARG A 73 -10.95 -13.86 -9.04
CA ARG A 73 -11.32 -14.59 -7.82
C ARG A 73 -10.06 -15.07 -7.11
N PRO A 74 -10.05 -15.09 -5.77
CA PRO A 74 -8.90 -15.60 -5.01
C PRO A 74 -8.68 -17.09 -5.30
N ARG A 75 -7.42 -17.44 -5.57
CA ARG A 75 -6.99 -18.83 -5.79
C ARG A 75 -6.22 -19.34 -4.58
N SER A 76 -5.25 -18.58 -4.11
CA SER A 76 -4.45 -18.90 -2.94
C SER A 76 -3.92 -17.63 -2.29
N SER A 77 -3.49 -17.74 -1.03
CA SER A 77 -2.93 -16.62 -0.30
C SER A 77 -1.80 -17.09 0.61
N ARG A 78 -0.84 -16.20 0.84
CA ARG A 78 0.27 -16.41 1.77
C ARG A 78 0.57 -15.15 2.56
N GLY A 79 0.57 -15.26 3.89
CA GLY A 79 0.92 -14.16 4.79
C GLY A 79 2.40 -14.16 5.12
N THR A 80 3.00 -12.97 5.22
CA THR A 80 4.38 -12.77 5.64
C THR A 80 4.47 -11.56 6.56
N ALA A 81 5.15 -11.73 7.70
CA ALA A 81 5.38 -10.64 8.64
C ALA A 81 6.76 -10.04 8.42
N TYR A 82 6.82 -8.71 8.39
CA TYR A 82 8.06 -7.94 8.29
C TYR A 82 8.06 -6.92 9.43
N GLY A 83 8.65 -7.28 10.58
CA GLY A 83 8.63 -6.42 11.75
C GLY A 83 7.20 -6.06 12.17
N ALA A 84 6.87 -4.78 12.16
CA ALA A 84 5.55 -4.27 12.55
C ALA A 84 4.49 -4.35 11.46
N VAL A 85 4.85 -4.72 10.23
CA VAL A 85 3.92 -4.83 9.11
C VAL A 85 3.65 -6.29 8.75
N TRP A 86 2.49 -6.53 8.18
CA TRP A 86 2.11 -7.86 7.70
C TRP A 86 1.53 -7.75 6.29
N SER A 87 2.00 -8.60 5.40
CA SER A 87 1.56 -8.62 4.01
C SER A 87 0.84 -9.92 3.68
N LEU A 88 -0.26 -9.82 2.95
CA LEU A 88 -0.96 -10.95 2.37
C LEU A 88 -0.76 -10.93 0.86
N HIS A 89 -0.05 -11.92 0.35
CA HIS A 89 0.11 -12.13 -1.09
C HIS A 89 -1.07 -12.96 -1.59
N LEU A 90 -1.80 -12.44 -2.56
CA LEU A 90 -2.95 -13.07 -3.18
C LEU A 90 -2.63 -13.47 -4.61
N HIS A 91 -2.82 -14.75 -4.91
CA HIS A 91 -2.89 -15.22 -6.29
C HIS A 91 -4.35 -15.21 -6.71
N LEU A 92 -4.66 -14.44 -7.74
CA LEU A 92 -6.01 -14.33 -8.28
C LEU A 92 -6.10 -15.06 -9.62
N HIS A 93 -7.19 -15.80 -9.80
CA HIS A 93 -7.53 -16.40 -11.07
C HIS A 93 -8.22 -15.35 -11.95
N PRO A 94 -7.95 -15.22 -13.25
CA PRO A 94 -7.12 -16.09 -14.10
C PRO A 94 -5.60 -15.88 -13.96
N SER A 95 -5.11 -14.66 -13.75
CA SER A 95 -3.67 -14.43 -13.58
C SER A 95 -3.39 -13.00 -13.10
N ALA A 96 -3.47 -12.78 -11.80
CA ALA A 96 -3.05 -11.53 -11.20
C ALA A 96 -2.51 -11.81 -9.80
N ASP A 97 -1.49 -11.07 -9.40
CA ASP A 97 -0.91 -11.12 -8.08
C ASP A 97 -1.09 -9.77 -7.39
N VAL A 98 -1.67 -9.80 -6.21
CA VAL A 98 -1.91 -8.62 -5.40
C VAL A 98 -1.29 -8.82 -4.03
N GLU A 99 -0.55 -7.86 -3.55
CA GLU A 99 -0.03 -7.85 -2.19
C GLU A 99 -0.72 -6.75 -1.39
N LEU A 100 -1.37 -7.15 -0.31
CA LEU A 100 -2.00 -6.23 0.62
C LEU A 100 -1.15 -6.17 1.88
N THR A 101 -0.56 -5.01 2.14
CA THR A 101 0.28 -4.79 3.32
C THR A 101 -0.48 -3.94 4.33
N PHE A 102 -0.58 -4.45 5.56
CA PHE A 102 -1.26 -3.78 6.66
C PHE A 102 -0.25 -3.27 7.67
N ALA A 103 -0.34 -1.99 7.99
CA ALA A 103 0.49 -1.32 8.97
C ALA A 103 -0.36 -0.44 9.88
N GLY A 104 0.14 -0.14 11.06
CA GLY A 104 -0.47 0.81 11.98
C GLY A 104 -0.03 2.24 11.68
N ARG A 105 -0.66 3.20 12.35
CA ARG A 105 -0.36 4.63 12.20
C ARG A 105 1.13 4.97 12.40
N PRO A 106 1.88 4.33 13.34
CA PRO A 106 3.31 4.62 13.53
C PRO A 106 4.17 4.40 12.29
N TRP A 107 3.73 3.58 11.34
CA TRP A 107 4.44 3.42 10.06
C TRP A 107 4.64 4.74 9.32
N ALA A 108 3.70 5.67 9.46
CA ALA A 108 3.73 6.98 8.81
C ALA A 108 4.28 8.10 9.70
N ASN A 109 4.91 7.78 10.84
CA ASN A 109 5.54 8.76 11.71
C ASN A 109 6.63 9.53 10.96
N THR A 110 6.71 10.82 11.25
CA THR A 110 7.68 11.73 10.61
C THR A 110 8.82 12.18 11.51
N THR A 111 8.79 11.83 12.79
CA THR A 111 9.79 12.27 13.79
C THR A 111 10.22 11.11 14.70
N PRO A 112 11.17 10.29 14.27
CA PRO A 112 11.81 10.24 12.95
C PRO A 112 10.97 9.45 11.92
N ILE A 113 11.34 9.57 10.64
CA ILE A 113 10.83 8.68 9.60
C ILE A 113 11.59 7.36 9.67
N ASP A 114 10.87 6.26 9.80
CA ASP A 114 11.46 4.92 9.79
C ASP A 114 12.17 4.63 8.46
N ALA A 115 13.33 3.95 8.52
CA ALA A 115 14.12 3.66 7.33
C ALA A 115 13.36 2.79 6.31
N GLY A 116 12.58 1.81 6.77
CA GLY A 116 11.75 0.98 5.91
C GLY A 116 10.63 1.79 5.24
N THR A 117 9.99 2.68 5.98
CA THR A 117 8.98 3.60 5.45
C THR A 117 9.57 4.49 4.36
N ARG A 118 10.73 5.07 4.64
CA ARG A 118 11.45 5.92 3.69
C ARG A 118 11.75 5.19 2.38
N SER A 119 12.22 3.96 2.48
CA SER A 119 12.51 3.10 1.32
C SER A 119 11.26 2.87 0.47
N VAL A 120 10.15 2.52 1.08
CA VAL A 120 8.88 2.28 0.38
C VAL A 120 8.42 3.54 -0.36
N VAL A 121 8.45 4.70 0.29
CA VAL A 121 8.01 5.95 -0.32
C VAL A 121 8.92 6.35 -1.49
N LYS A 122 10.24 6.18 -1.35
CA LYS A 122 11.20 6.45 -2.43
C LYS A 122 11.02 5.53 -3.63
N ASP A 123 10.67 4.28 -3.41
CA ASP A 123 10.50 3.28 -4.46
C ASP A 123 9.21 3.48 -5.28
N GLY A 124 8.36 4.37 -4.89
CA GLY A 124 7.10 4.68 -5.58
C GLY A 124 5.93 4.65 -4.60
N PHE A 125 5.21 5.76 -4.51
CA PHE A 125 4.15 5.93 -3.54
C PHE A 125 3.08 6.86 -4.10
N ARG A 126 1.86 6.35 -4.23
CA ARG A 126 0.72 7.14 -4.70
C ARG A 126 -0.46 6.97 -3.74
N ILE A 127 -0.83 8.04 -3.07
CA ILE A 127 -1.93 8.05 -2.11
C ILE A 127 -3.25 7.87 -2.86
N MET A 128 -4.04 6.88 -2.43
CA MET A 128 -5.38 6.63 -2.97
C MET A 128 -6.45 7.28 -2.12
N PHE A 129 -6.36 7.17 -0.80
CA PHE A 129 -7.12 7.98 0.14
C PHE A 129 -6.36 8.10 1.47
N ASP A 130 -6.65 9.16 2.23
CA ASP A 130 -5.89 9.50 3.42
C ASP A 130 -6.76 10.34 4.37
N ARG A 131 -7.59 9.66 5.17
CA ARG A 131 -8.62 10.30 6.01
C ARG A 131 -8.06 11.30 7.02
N ASP A 132 -6.90 10.97 7.58
CA ASP A 132 -6.27 11.77 8.65
C ASP A 132 -5.10 12.61 8.16
N GLY A 133 -4.77 12.54 6.87
CA GLY A 133 -3.67 13.28 6.27
C GLY A 133 -2.28 12.80 6.66
N VAL A 134 -2.16 11.61 7.26
CA VAL A 134 -0.86 11.11 7.74
C VAL A 134 0.09 10.73 6.62
N MET A 135 -0.43 10.17 5.53
CA MET A 135 0.39 9.86 4.35
C MET A 135 0.84 11.13 3.63
N ALA A 136 -0.05 12.11 3.52
CA ALA A 136 0.28 13.40 2.92
C ALA A 136 1.40 14.11 3.70
N ARG A 137 1.31 14.10 5.03
CA ARG A 137 2.36 14.68 5.89
C ARG A 137 3.69 13.93 5.76
N LEU A 138 3.65 12.60 5.61
CA LEU A 138 4.85 11.80 5.40
C LEU A 138 5.55 12.19 4.09
N VAL A 139 4.81 12.27 3.00
CA VAL A 139 5.36 12.66 1.69
C VAL A 139 5.93 14.08 1.75
N GLU A 140 5.23 15.01 2.38
CA GLU A 140 5.69 16.39 2.57
C GLU A 140 6.99 16.44 3.38
N ALA A 141 7.07 15.70 4.50
CA ALA A 141 8.26 15.62 5.33
C ALA A 141 9.47 15.10 4.56
N MET A 142 9.28 14.07 3.74
CA MET A 142 10.35 13.52 2.91
C MET A 142 10.81 14.49 1.82
N THR A 143 9.89 15.20 1.19
CA THR A 143 10.20 16.22 0.18
C THR A 143 10.98 17.38 0.80
N THR A 144 10.61 17.81 2.00
CA THR A 144 11.31 18.86 2.75
C THR A 144 12.73 18.45 3.10
N GLU A 145 12.94 17.21 3.54
CA GLU A 145 14.28 16.67 3.82
C GLU A 145 15.16 16.65 2.57
N GLU A 146 14.61 16.22 1.42
CA GLU A 146 15.33 16.18 0.14
C GLU A 146 15.78 17.58 -0.31
N VAL A 147 14.91 18.58 -0.17
CA VAL A 147 15.23 19.97 -0.50
C VAL A 147 16.33 20.50 0.42
N ALA A 148 16.27 20.21 1.72
CA ALA A 148 17.30 20.61 2.69
C ALA A 148 18.65 19.96 2.36
N THR A 149 18.66 18.66 2.03
CA THR A 149 19.86 17.92 1.66
C THR A 149 20.45 18.43 0.33
N GLY A 150 19.61 18.73 -0.65
CA GLY A 150 20.03 19.29 -1.94
C GLY A 150 20.65 20.68 -1.81
N ARG A 151 20.19 21.51 -0.86
CA ARG A 151 20.79 22.83 -0.59
C ARG A 151 22.18 22.75 0.04
N VAL A 152 22.39 21.74 0.89
CA VAL A 152 23.71 21.53 1.52
C VAL A 152 24.74 21.07 0.51
N SER A 153 24.35 20.36 -0.53
CA SER A 153 25.25 19.89 -1.59
C SER A 153 25.68 20.97 -2.58
N THR A 154 25.01 22.12 -2.60
CA THR A 154 25.32 23.22 -3.53
C THR A 154 26.23 24.29 -2.92
N ASP A 155 26.52 24.24 -1.62
CA ASP A 155 27.36 25.18 -0.92
C ASP A 155 28.82 24.71 -0.74
N GLU A 156 29.19 23.60 -1.37
CA GLU A 156 30.57 23.11 -1.54
C GLU A 156 31.00 23.33 -3.00
#